data_8b5aafa4a46581de983e1336f2df0217
#
_entry.id   8b5aafa4a46581de983e1336f2df0217
#
_cell.length_a   1.000
_cell.length_b   1.000
_cell.length_c   1.000
_cell.angle_alpha   90.00
_cell.angle_beta   90.00
_cell.angle_gamma   90.00
#
_symmetry.space_group_name_H-M   'P 1'
#
loop_
_entity.id
_entity.type
_entity.pdbx_description
1 polymer ?
#
loop_
_entity_poly.entity_id
_entity_poly.type
_entity_poly.pdbx_seq_one_letter_code
_entity_poly.pdbx_strand_id
1 'polypeptide(L)'
;MKAIYGALAGAIGLLACSAGALAQQNLDTFRIAIGGFGLWATEAPRLGQQAGIFKKHGINVEYYATAGAGESLQAVISGSADLSVGVGTTGVMGAFAKGAPVRIFGANFTGAGDLYWYARAESPLRSLKDATEKTVLGFSSNGSSSNTVAVALAEETGGKMKLLAAGDQASTFTQVMSGQIDLGWAAPPFGLKEIAEGKIRIVATGNDAPALRDQTVRVDIASLKVMTERKEALARYVKAYRETLDWMYADPRAIEMWAANIGVPVEYARKAAFDFQPKAARDFDTITGLDKLMEGAVRQKFLAAPLTQEQLSTLIQIVK
;
A
#
# COMPACT_ATOMS: atom_id res chain seq x y z
N MET A 1 -51.25 -80.44 0.86
CA MET A 1 -50.35 -80.90 -0.22
C MET A 1 -50.37 -79.87 -1.32
N LYS A 2 -49.16 -79.48 -1.77
CA LYS A 2 -48.77 -78.49 -2.83
C LYS A 2 -48.82 -77.02 -2.46
N ALA A 3 -47.69 -76.54 -2.13
CA ALA A 3 -47.29 -75.14 -2.06
C ALA A 3 -47.17 -74.50 -3.45
N ILE A 4 -47.62 -73.27 -3.59
CA ILE A 4 -47.32 -72.44 -4.76
C ILE A 4 -46.53 -71.21 -4.26
N TYR A 5 -45.27 -71.13 -4.67
CA TYR A 5 -44.36 -69.96 -4.43
C TYR A 5 -44.65 -68.90 -5.50
N GLY A 6 -45.07 -67.72 -5.09
CA GLY A 6 -45.14 -66.50 -5.92
C GLY A 6 -43.90 -65.64 -5.74
N ALA A 7 -43.13 -65.51 -6.80
CA ALA A 7 -41.94 -64.63 -6.82
C ALA A 7 -42.37 -63.16 -7.04
N LEU A 8 -42.10 -62.30 -6.06
CA LEU A 8 -42.14 -60.84 -6.24
C LEU A 8 -40.76 -60.36 -6.71
N ALA A 9 -40.71 -59.92 -7.95
CA ALA A 9 -39.49 -59.19 -8.46
C ALA A 9 -39.56 -57.75 -8.02
N GLY A 10 -38.73 -57.40 -7.08
CA GLY A 10 -38.53 -56.01 -6.64
C GLY A 10 -37.56 -55.31 -7.58
N ALA A 11 -38.01 -54.27 -8.30
CA ALA A 11 -37.19 -53.38 -9.08
C ALA A 11 -36.53 -52.38 -8.14
N ILE A 12 -35.21 -52.54 -7.91
CA ILE A 12 -34.39 -51.56 -7.21
C ILE A 12 -33.99 -50.49 -8.22
N GLY A 13 -34.66 -49.31 -8.13
CA GLY A 13 -34.27 -48.12 -8.86
C GLY A 13 -32.96 -47.54 -8.29
N LEU A 14 -31.87 -47.63 -9.02
CA LEU A 14 -30.64 -46.89 -8.75
C LEU A 14 -30.88 -45.39 -9.00
N LEU A 15 -31.14 -44.65 -7.93
CA LEU A 15 -31.01 -43.19 -7.94
C LEU A 15 -29.51 -42.87 -8.01
N ALA A 16 -29.00 -42.58 -9.20
CA ALA A 16 -27.70 -41.99 -9.40
C ALA A 16 -27.72 -40.55 -8.84
N CYS A 17 -27.33 -40.39 -7.59
CA CYS A 17 -26.95 -39.11 -7.07
C CYS A 17 -25.69 -38.60 -7.84
N SER A 18 -25.92 -37.80 -8.87
CA SER A 18 -24.88 -36.98 -9.46
C SER A 18 -24.47 -35.94 -8.42
N ALA A 19 -23.56 -36.32 -7.50
CA ALA A 19 -22.80 -35.38 -6.74
C ALA A 19 -21.97 -34.56 -7.73
N GLY A 20 -22.48 -33.39 -8.09
CA GLY A 20 -21.71 -32.40 -8.80
C GLY A 20 -20.45 -32.13 -7.97
N ALA A 21 -19.32 -32.69 -8.38
CA ALA A 21 -18.03 -32.34 -7.86
C ALA A 21 -17.90 -30.83 -8.09
N LEU A 22 -18.07 -30.04 -7.04
CA LEU A 22 -17.64 -28.67 -7.02
C LEU A 22 -16.13 -28.72 -7.29
N ALA A 23 -15.75 -28.51 -8.54
CA ALA A 23 -14.37 -28.40 -8.94
C ALA A 23 -13.77 -27.33 -8.02
N GLN A 24 -12.94 -27.75 -7.09
CA GLN A 24 -12.19 -26.85 -6.22
C GLN A 24 -11.36 -26.01 -7.18
N GLN A 25 -11.78 -24.76 -7.39
CA GLN A 25 -11.04 -23.84 -8.23
C GLN A 25 -9.64 -23.72 -7.64
N ASN A 26 -8.64 -24.24 -8.33
CA ASN A 26 -7.25 -24.01 -7.98
C ASN A 26 -6.98 -22.51 -8.17
N LEU A 27 -6.97 -21.77 -7.05
CA LEU A 27 -6.69 -20.35 -7.06
C LEU A 27 -5.18 -20.14 -7.06
N ASP A 28 -4.72 -19.24 -7.92
CA ASP A 28 -3.34 -18.76 -7.82
C ASP A 28 -3.18 -17.85 -6.62
N THR A 29 -2.37 -18.26 -5.66
CA THR A 29 -2.12 -17.47 -4.44
C THR A 29 -0.95 -16.51 -4.63
N PHE A 30 -1.16 -15.23 -4.25
CA PHE A 30 -0.12 -14.22 -4.11
C PHE A 30 0.03 -13.79 -2.66
N ARG A 31 1.27 -13.82 -2.16
CA ARG A 31 1.64 -13.27 -0.85
C ARG A 31 2.02 -11.80 -1.05
N ILE A 32 1.31 -10.91 -0.37
CA ILE A 32 1.43 -9.47 -0.56
C ILE A 32 1.87 -8.80 0.74
N ALA A 33 3.02 -8.12 0.71
CA ALA A 33 3.49 -7.30 1.80
C ALA A 33 3.01 -5.85 1.63
N ILE A 34 2.55 -5.22 2.72
CA ILE A 34 2.18 -3.80 2.78
C ILE A 34 2.87 -3.12 3.95
N GLY A 35 3.18 -1.84 3.83
CA GLY A 35 3.96 -1.08 4.82
C GLY A 35 3.18 -0.68 6.09
N GLY A 36 2.11 -1.38 6.42
CA GLY A 36 1.22 -1.13 7.56
C GLY A 36 -0.24 -1.15 7.12
N PHE A 37 -1.13 -1.49 8.06
CA PHE A 37 -2.58 -1.40 7.85
C PHE A 37 -3.10 0.03 8.05
N GLY A 38 -4.28 0.31 7.49
CA GLY A 38 -5.02 1.53 7.74
C GLY A 38 -4.77 2.66 6.74
N LEU A 39 -3.98 2.46 5.69
CA LEU A 39 -3.83 3.41 4.59
C LEU A 39 -4.70 2.98 3.41
N TRP A 40 -5.74 3.76 3.07
CA TRP A 40 -6.67 3.44 1.98
C TRP A 40 -5.98 3.04 0.67
N ALA A 41 -4.85 3.71 0.35
CA ALA A 41 -4.06 3.42 -0.84
C ALA A 41 -3.50 2.00 -0.89
N THR A 42 -3.33 1.31 0.22
CA THR A 42 -2.77 -0.04 0.27
C THR A 42 -3.78 -1.12 0.65
N GLU A 43 -5.06 -0.75 0.86
CA GLU A 43 -6.11 -1.69 1.31
C GLU A 43 -6.75 -2.51 0.18
N ALA A 44 -6.50 -2.19 -1.09
CA ALA A 44 -7.12 -2.90 -2.20
C ALA A 44 -6.93 -4.43 -2.16
N PRO A 45 -5.75 -5.00 -1.84
CA PRO A 45 -5.59 -6.45 -1.73
C PRO A 45 -6.50 -7.06 -0.66
N ARG A 46 -6.60 -6.42 0.52
CA ARG A 46 -7.41 -6.88 1.64
C ARG A 46 -8.90 -6.79 1.33
N LEU A 47 -9.35 -5.62 0.89
CA LEU A 47 -10.76 -5.35 0.63
C LEU A 47 -11.28 -6.18 -0.55
N GLY A 48 -10.53 -6.28 -1.64
CA GLY A 48 -10.90 -7.10 -2.80
C GLY A 48 -10.94 -8.60 -2.48
N GLN A 49 -10.05 -9.09 -1.60
CA GLN A 49 -10.09 -10.46 -1.10
C GLN A 49 -11.37 -10.70 -0.28
N GLN A 50 -11.67 -9.80 0.67
CA GLN A 50 -12.87 -9.90 1.51
C GLN A 50 -14.17 -9.77 0.70
N ALA A 51 -14.20 -8.92 -0.32
CA ALA A 51 -15.33 -8.76 -1.23
C ALA A 51 -15.47 -9.90 -2.25
N GLY A 52 -14.53 -10.85 -2.29
CA GLY A 52 -14.54 -11.97 -3.23
C GLY A 52 -14.16 -11.61 -4.66
N ILE A 53 -13.70 -10.37 -4.92
CA ILE A 53 -13.33 -9.89 -6.25
C ILE A 53 -12.13 -10.69 -6.78
N PHE A 54 -11.07 -10.89 -5.99
CA PHE A 54 -9.93 -11.70 -6.42
C PHE A 54 -10.32 -13.15 -6.72
N LYS A 55 -11.18 -13.76 -5.89
CA LYS A 55 -11.68 -15.12 -6.11
C LYS A 55 -12.40 -15.27 -7.46
N LYS A 56 -13.19 -14.28 -7.86
CA LYS A 56 -13.87 -14.21 -9.16
C LYS A 56 -12.90 -14.31 -10.34
N HIS A 57 -11.67 -13.80 -10.17
CA HIS A 57 -10.59 -13.85 -11.15
C HIS A 57 -9.64 -15.05 -10.97
N GLY A 58 -10.00 -16.03 -10.13
CA GLY A 58 -9.17 -17.20 -9.88
C GLY A 58 -7.92 -16.92 -9.06
N ILE A 59 -7.92 -15.84 -8.25
CA ILE A 59 -6.82 -15.41 -7.41
C ILE A 59 -7.19 -15.52 -5.93
N ASN A 60 -6.26 -15.98 -5.12
CA ASN A 60 -6.27 -15.88 -3.67
C ASN A 60 -5.20 -14.89 -3.22
N VAL A 61 -5.51 -14.02 -2.29
CA VAL A 61 -4.59 -13.02 -1.74
C VAL A 61 -4.32 -13.33 -0.27
N GLU A 62 -3.07 -13.59 0.05
CA GLU A 62 -2.53 -13.61 1.40
C GLU A 62 -1.76 -12.30 1.62
N TYR A 63 -2.17 -11.51 2.60
CA TYR A 63 -1.56 -10.20 2.85
C TYR A 63 -1.11 -10.08 4.29
N TYR A 64 0.00 -9.36 4.50
CA TYR A 64 0.51 -9.06 5.83
C TYR A 64 1.17 -7.68 5.86
N ALA A 65 1.17 -7.07 7.05
CA ALA A 65 1.83 -5.79 7.28
C ALA A 65 3.28 -5.98 7.74
N THR A 66 4.13 -5.05 7.33
CA THR A 66 5.50 -4.86 7.82
C THR A 66 5.58 -3.55 8.60
N ALA A 67 6.69 -3.26 9.26
CA ALA A 67 6.88 -2.02 10.00
C ALA A 67 7.14 -0.78 9.11
N GLY A 68 7.03 -0.94 7.79
CA GLY A 68 7.14 0.16 6.82
C GLY A 68 7.38 -0.32 5.40
N ALA A 69 7.15 0.58 4.42
CA ALA A 69 7.24 0.25 3.00
C ALA A 69 8.64 -0.23 2.55
N GLY A 70 9.71 0.21 3.23
CA GLY A 70 11.07 -0.30 2.97
C GLY A 70 11.22 -1.78 3.32
N GLU A 71 10.59 -2.24 4.40
CA GLU A 71 10.58 -3.67 4.76
C GLU A 71 9.71 -4.48 3.80
N SER A 72 8.60 -3.91 3.32
CA SER A 72 7.78 -4.56 2.28
C SER A 72 8.58 -4.78 0.99
N LEU A 73 9.41 -3.79 0.60
CA LEU A 73 10.34 -3.94 -0.53
C LEU A 73 11.35 -5.09 -0.28
N GLN A 74 11.92 -5.17 0.93
CA GLN A 74 12.84 -6.26 1.28
C GLN A 74 12.15 -7.63 1.27
N ALA A 75 10.88 -7.71 1.68
CA ALA A 75 10.10 -8.94 1.61
C ALA A 75 9.95 -9.46 0.16
N VAL A 76 9.76 -8.56 -0.81
CA VAL A 76 9.72 -8.94 -2.24
C VAL A 76 11.11 -9.35 -2.75
N ILE A 77 12.16 -8.62 -2.37
CA ILE A 77 13.55 -8.93 -2.77
C ILE A 77 13.98 -10.31 -2.26
N SER A 78 13.65 -10.64 -1.00
CA SER A 78 13.98 -11.93 -0.38
C SER A 78 13.10 -13.10 -0.84
N GLY A 79 11.98 -12.83 -1.53
CA GLY A 79 10.99 -13.82 -1.92
C GLY A 79 10.03 -14.23 -0.78
N SER A 80 10.02 -13.53 0.35
CA SER A 80 9.03 -13.72 1.42
C SER A 80 7.65 -13.22 1.01
N ALA A 81 7.58 -12.23 0.11
CA ALA A 81 6.39 -11.79 -0.59
C ALA A 81 6.57 -11.94 -2.11
N ASP A 82 5.48 -12.16 -2.81
CA ASP A 82 5.42 -12.19 -4.27
C ASP A 82 5.27 -10.77 -4.84
N LEU A 83 4.44 -9.96 -4.17
CA LEU A 83 4.09 -8.58 -4.52
C LEU A 83 4.20 -7.67 -3.29
N SER A 84 4.34 -6.38 -3.54
CA SER A 84 4.09 -5.35 -2.54
C SER A 84 3.35 -4.16 -3.14
N VAL A 85 2.47 -3.55 -2.35
CA VAL A 85 1.60 -2.46 -2.76
C VAL A 85 1.96 -1.19 -1.99
N GLY A 86 2.11 -0.07 -2.70
CA GLY A 86 2.37 1.22 -2.08
C GLY A 86 3.80 1.43 -1.58
N VAL A 87 4.79 0.88 -2.26
CA VAL A 87 6.21 1.05 -1.92
C VAL A 87 6.73 2.38 -2.46
N GLY A 88 7.65 3.02 -1.72
CA GLY A 88 8.27 4.27 -2.15
C GLY A 88 9.07 4.13 -3.44
N THR A 89 8.76 4.94 -4.45
CA THR A 89 9.35 4.86 -5.80
C THR A 89 10.87 5.02 -5.77
N THR A 90 11.39 5.98 -4.98
CA THR A 90 12.84 6.22 -4.85
C THR A 90 13.59 5.03 -4.24
N GLY A 91 12.98 4.36 -3.25
CA GLY A 91 13.53 3.15 -2.64
C GLY A 91 13.59 1.98 -3.63
N VAL A 92 12.54 1.82 -4.46
CA VAL A 92 12.50 0.79 -5.51
C VAL A 92 13.56 1.03 -6.57
N MET A 93 13.70 2.28 -7.05
CA MET A 93 14.77 2.66 -8.00
C MET A 93 16.17 2.34 -7.43
N GLY A 94 16.40 2.70 -6.16
CA GLY A 94 17.67 2.44 -5.50
C GLY A 94 17.99 0.96 -5.31
N ALA A 95 16.98 0.14 -4.99
CA ALA A 95 17.15 -1.31 -4.88
C ALA A 95 17.43 -1.94 -6.26
N PHE A 96 16.68 -1.54 -7.28
CA PHE A 96 16.88 -1.99 -8.65
C PHE A 96 18.28 -1.67 -9.17
N ALA A 97 18.77 -0.44 -8.97
CA ALA A 97 20.12 -0.02 -9.36
C ALA A 97 21.24 -0.85 -8.71
N LYS A 98 20.96 -1.44 -7.54
CA LYS A 98 21.85 -2.37 -6.82
C LYS A 98 21.65 -3.84 -7.23
N GLY A 99 20.86 -4.10 -8.27
CA GLY A 99 20.63 -5.45 -8.81
C GLY A 99 19.48 -6.22 -8.15
N ALA A 100 18.62 -5.58 -7.36
CA ALA A 100 17.48 -6.26 -6.77
C ALA A 100 16.53 -6.81 -7.86
N PRO A 101 16.02 -8.06 -7.72
CA PRO A 101 15.17 -8.71 -8.71
C PRO A 101 13.70 -8.26 -8.55
N VAL A 102 13.44 -6.97 -8.71
CA VAL A 102 12.12 -6.35 -8.59
C VAL A 102 11.72 -5.61 -9.85
N ARG A 103 10.41 -5.52 -10.09
CA ARG A 103 9.80 -4.73 -11.18
C ARG A 103 8.62 -3.95 -10.66
N ILE A 104 8.40 -2.77 -11.21
CA ILE A 104 7.20 -1.96 -10.99
C ILE A 104 6.15 -2.44 -12.01
N PHE A 105 5.02 -2.97 -11.51
CA PHE A 105 3.94 -3.45 -12.37
C PHE A 105 2.74 -2.51 -12.41
N GLY A 106 2.71 -1.47 -11.55
CA GLY A 106 1.67 -0.44 -11.50
C GLY A 106 2.09 0.76 -10.67
N ALA A 107 1.50 1.92 -10.96
CA ALA A 107 1.53 3.07 -10.08
C ALA A 107 0.56 2.86 -8.91
N ASN A 108 0.83 3.49 -7.76
CA ASN A 108 -0.06 3.39 -6.60
C ASN A 108 -0.62 4.73 -6.17
N PHE A 109 0.22 5.76 -6.04
CA PHE A 109 -0.21 7.07 -5.59
C PHE A 109 0.67 8.19 -6.17
N THR A 110 0.03 9.18 -6.79
CA THR A 110 0.67 10.39 -7.32
C THR A 110 0.38 11.56 -6.40
N GLY A 111 1.43 12.30 -6.04
CA GLY A 111 1.39 13.34 -5.02
C GLY A 111 1.63 12.78 -3.61
N ALA A 112 1.50 13.65 -2.61
CA ALA A 112 1.73 13.32 -1.20
C ALA A 112 0.68 13.91 -0.25
N GLY A 113 -0.44 14.39 -0.77
CA GLY A 113 -1.48 15.07 0.00
C GLY A 113 -2.19 14.20 1.04
N ASP A 114 -2.00 12.89 0.97
CA ASP A 114 -2.50 11.93 1.96
C ASP A 114 -1.61 11.79 3.20
N LEU A 115 -0.42 12.39 3.21
CA LEU A 115 0.50 12.34 4.35
C LEU A 115 0.51 13.67 5.12
N TYR A 116 0.63 13.59 6.44
CA TYR A 116 0.83 14.75 7.28
C TYR A 116 1.82 14.46 8.42
N TRP A 117 2.39 15.53 8.98
CA TRP A 117 3.26 15.51 10.15
C TRP A 117 2.60 16.29 11.28
N TYR A 118 2.63 15.69 12.45
CA TYR A 118 1.99 16.22 13.64
C TYR A 118 2.95 16.33 14.81
N ALA A 119 2.65 17.23 15.72
CA ALA A 119 3.29 17.37 17.01
C ALA A 119 2.25 17.20 18.14
N ARG A 120 2.73 17.01 19.37
CA ARG A 120 1.88 17.12 20.58
C ARG A 120 1.24 18.53 20.62
N ALA A 121 0.05 18.62 21.18
CA ALA A 121 -0.69 19.89 21.24
C ALA A 121 0.06 21.00 22.00
N GLU A 122 0.81 20.66 23.05
CA GLU A 122 1.62 21.57 23.85
C GLU A 122 2.97 21.92 23.22
N SER A 123 3.39 21.23 22.16
CA SER A 123 4.66 21.52 21.48
C SER A 123 4.72 22.96 21.00
N PRO A 124 5.86 23.65 21.06
CA PRO A 124 6.04 24.97 20.46
C PRO A 124 6.01 24.97 18.92
N LEU A 125 6.23 23.79 18.30
CA LEU A 125 6.21 23.64 16.85
C LEU A 125 4.79 23.77 16.31
N ARG A 126 4.48 24.87 15.64
CA ARG A 126 3.16 25.14 15.04
C ARG A 126 3.17 25.03 13.53
N SER A 127 4.35 25.20 12.96
CA SER A 127 4.61 25.10 11.52
C SER A 127 6.08 24.65 11.30
N LEU A 128 6.43 24.31 10.07
CA LEU A 128 7.81 24.00 9.71
C LEU A 128 8.79 25.17 9.94
N LYS A 129 8.28 26.42 9.96
CA LYS A 129 9.11 27.60 10.22
C LYS A 129 9.68 27.65 11.64
N ASP A 130 9.02 26.95 12.57
CA ASP A 130 9.47 26.87 13.97
C ASP A 130 10.54 25.78 14.17
N ALA A 131 10.88 25.02 13.11
CA ALA A 131 11.85 23.95 13.17
C ALA A 131 13.28 24.49 13.34
N THR A 132 14.08 23.76 14.10
CA THR A 132 15.49 24.06 14.37
C THR A 132 16.36 22.83 14.06
N GLU A 133 17.68 22.96 14.17
CA GLU A 133 18.63 21.84 14.04
C GLU A 133 18.44 20.73 15.09
N LYS A 134 17.70 21.02 16.17
CA LYS A 134 17.36 20.03 17.21
C LYS A 134 16.06 19.28 16.88
N THR A 135 15.21 19.82 16.00
CA THR A 135 13.93 19.23 15.65
C THR A 135 14.12 17.90 14.95
N VAL A 136 13.48 16.85 15.47
CA VAL A 136 13.51 15.48 14.90
C VAL A 136 12.19 15.21 14.20
N LEU A 137 12.22 14.99 12.90
CA LEU A 137 11.08 14.63 12.04
C LEU A 137 11.13 13.15 11.70
N GLY A 138 10.12 12.41 12.14
CA GLY A 138 9.98 10.98 11.91
C GLY A 138 9.40 10.68 10.53
N PHE A 139 9.81 9.54 9.96
CA PHE A 139 9.21 8.90 8.78
C PHE A 139 9.22 7.37 8.96
N SER A 140 8.53 6.58 8.12
CA SER A 140 8.40 5.14 8.37
C SER A 140 9.72 4.39 8.26
N SER A 141 10.32 4.37 7.07
CA SER A 141 11.54 3.60 6.79
C SER A 141 12.27 4.22 5.60
N ASN A 142 13.58 3.97 5.50
CA ASN A 142 14.39 4.47 4.40
C ASN A 142 13.83 4.00 3.04
N GLY A 143 13.71 4.93 2.09
CA GLY A 143 13.18 4.68 0.76
C GLY A 143 11.66 4.61 0.67
N SER A 144 10.92 4.80 1.77
CA SER A 144 9.47 4.94 1.77
C SER A 144 9.02 6.28 1.18
N SER A 145 7.74 6.39 0.83
CA SER A 145 7.16 7.69 0.41
C SER A 145 7.20 8.73 1.53
N SER A 146 6.96 8.33 2.79
CA SER A 146 7.10 9.24 3.94
C SER A 146 8.53 9.73 4.12
N ASN A 147 9.56 8.93 3.79
CA ASN A 147 10.95 9.38 3.75
C ASN A 147 11.16 10.43 2.65
N THR A 148 10.66 10.17 1.43
CA THR A 148 10.76 11.13 0.31
C THR A 148 10.11 12.47 0.67
N VAL A 149 8.93 12.45 1.29
CA VAL A 149 8.22 13.67 1.71
C VAL A 149 8.95 14.35 2.88
N ALA A 150 9.43 13.60 3.87
CA ALA A 150 10.18 14.15 5.00
C ALA A 150 11.44 14.89 4.56
N VAL A 151 12.16 14.36 3.56
CA VAL A 151 13.32 15.04 2.96
C VAL A 151 12.90 16.33 2.27
N ALA A 152 11.83 16.30 1.46
CA ALA A 152 11.33 17.50 0.79
C ALA A 152 10.87 18.57 1.78
N LEU A 153 10.13 18.20 2.84
CA LEU A 153 9.75 19.13 3.91
C LEU A 153 10.95 19.71 4.66
N ALA A 154 12.00 18.93 4.88
CA ALA A 154 13.22 19.43 5.49
C ALA A 154 13.94 20.42 4.55
N GLU A 155 13.97 20.18 3.25
CA GLU A 155 14.53 21.10 2.23
C GLU A 155 13.80 22.46 2.25
N GLU A 156 12.47 22.48 2.40
CA GLU A 156 11.67 23.72 2.53
C GLU A 156 12.04 24.56 3.77
N THR A 157 12.66 23.95 4.79
CA THR A 157 13.16 24.64 5.99
C THR A 157 14.66 24.98 5.92
N GLY A 158 15.29 24.78 4.77
CA GLY A 158 16.73 24.95 4.59
C GLY A 158 17.57 23.83 5.21
N GLY A 159 16.99 22.62 5.33
CA GLY A 159 17.70 21.43 5.81
C GLY A 159 17.96 21.38 7.31
N LYS A 160 17.25 22.16 8.12
CA LYS A 160 17.53 22.31 9.55
C LYS A 160 17.17 21.08 10.39
N MET A 161 16.15 20.29 9.98
CA MET A 161 15.63 19.19 10.79
C MET A 161 16.47 17.92 10.67
N LYS A 162 16.51 17.15 11.75
CA LYS A 162 17.03 15.78 11.75
C LYS A 162 15.93 14.82 11.31
N LEU A 163 16.23 13.93 10.38
CA LEU A 163 15.31 12.92 9.88
C LEU A 163 15.57 11.58 10.57
N LEU A 164 14.52 10.90 11.03
CA LEU A 164 14.60 9.62 11.73
C LEU A 164 13.59 8.61 11.18
N ALA A 165 14.07 7.41 10.84
CA ALA A 165 13.21 6.26 10.56
C ALA A 165 12.56 5.80 11.89
N ALA A 166 11.27 6.07 12.06
CA ALA A 166 10.53 5.91 13.31
C ALA A 166 9.53 4.73 13.28
N GLY A 167 9.47 4.00 12.17
CA GLY A 167 8.57 2.86 12.00
C GLY A 167 7.17 3.26 11.49
N ASP A 168 6.18 2.42 11.74
CA ASP A 168 4.79 2.64 11.36
C ASP A 168 4.14 3.80 12.14
N GLN A 169 2.88 4.12 11.81
CA GLN A 169 2.17 5.25 12.41
C GLN A 169 1.99 5.09 13.92
N ALA A 170 1.74 3.88 14.42
CA ALA A 170 1.55 3.61 15.85
C ALA A 170 2.87 3.76 16.62
N SER A 171 3.96 3.22 16.09
CA SER A 171 5.31 3.37 16.66
C SER A 171 5.74 4.84 16.69
N THR A 172 5.50 5.56 15.59
CA THR A 172 5.79 6.99 15.49
C THR A 172 4.96 7.81 16.48
N PHE A 173 3.67 7.47 16.65
CA PHE A 173 2.80 8.15 17.63
C PHE A 173 3.33 7.99 19.07
N THR A 174 3.73 6.78 19.44
CA THR A 174 4.32 6.51 20.75
C THR A 174 5.57 7.35 20.99
N GLN A 175 6.45 7.46 19.97
CA GLN A 175 7.68 8.26 20.05
C GLN A 175 7.41 9.76 20.17
N VAL A 176 6.39 10.30 19.47
CA VAL A 176 5.96 11.69 19.62
C VAL A 176 5.40 11.94 21.01
N MET A 177 4.49 11.08 21.48
CA MET A 177 3.84 11.27 22.80
C MET A 177 4.83 11.14 23.95
N SER A 178 5.88 10.34 23.83
CA SER A 178 6.97 10.23 24.81
C SER A 178 8.04 11.33 24.69
N GLY A 179 7.99 12.14 23.61
CA GLY A 179 8.98 13.20 23.38
C GLY A 179 10.32 12.72 22.82
N GLN A 180 10.39 11.48 22.32
CA GLN A 180 11.58 10.96 21.65
C GLN A 180 11.80 11.61 20.27
N ILE A 181 10.73 11.96 19.57
CA ILE A 181 10.73 12.75 18.34
C ILE A 181 9.75 13.92 18.48
N ASP A 182 9.99 14.99 17.72
CA ASP A 182 9.16 16.19 17.76
C ASP A 182 7.97 16.14 16.81
N LEU A 183 8.19 15.63 15.61
CA LEU A 183 7.20 15.51 14.52
C LEU A 183 7.07 14.07 14.07
N GLY A 184 5.88 13.52 14.21
CA GLY A 184 5.51 12.19 13.72
C GLY A 184 4.79 12.26 12.39
N TRP A 185 4.93 11.24 11.55
CA TRP A 185 4.20 11.11 10.30
C TRP A 185 2.92 10.31 10.50
N ALA A 186 1.89 10.64 9.74
CA ALA A 186 0.68 9.86 9.64
C ALA A 186 -0.02 10.04 8.28
N ALA A 187 -0.98 9.15 8.04
CA ALA A 187 -1.97 9.28 6.99
C ALA A 187 -3.37 9.03 7.58
N PRO A 188 -4.39 9.84 7.22
CA PRO A 188 -5.75 9.59 7.69
C PRO A 188 -6.24 8.18 7.33
N PRO A 189 -7.09 7.57 8.19
CA PRO A 189 -7.77 8.17 9.35
C PRO A 189 -6.96 8.16 10.65
N PHE A 190 -5.73 7.60 10.66
CA PHE A 190 -4.88 7.61 11.85
C PHE A 190 -4.70 9.05 12.37
N GLY A 191 -4.84 9.24 13.66
CA GLY A 191 -4.64 10.54 14.32
C GLY A 191 -5.81 11.54 14.19
N LEU A 192 -6.84 11.28 13.37
CA LEU A 192 -7.99 12.21 13.25
C LEU A 192 -8.74 12.36 14.58
N LYS A 193 -8.89 11.28 15.35
CA LYS A 193 -9.48 11.32 16.68
C LYS A 193 -8.63 12.14 17.65
N GLU A 194 -7.34 11.92 17.67
CA GLU A 194 -6.39 12.61 18.55
C GLU A 194 -6.30 14.10 18.21
N ILE A 195 -6.45 14.48 16.93
CA ILE A 195 -6.57 15.87 16.50
C ILE A 195 -7.88 16.48 17.00
N ALA A 196 -8.99 15.77 16.85
CA ALA A 196 -10.30 16.25 17.34
C ALA A 196 -10.34 16.40 18.86
N GLU A 197 -9.65 15.54 19.60
CA GLU A 197 -9.49 15.60 21.05
C GLU A 197 -8.45 16.63 21.52
N GLY A 198 -7.76 17.30 20.60
CA GLY A 198 -6.74 18.29 20.91
C GLY A 198 -5.47 17.73 21.54
N LYS A 199 -5.15 16.44 21.34
CA LYS A 199 -3.93 15.79 21.84
C LYS A 199 -2.72 16.05 20.95
N ILE A 200 -2.95 16.10 19.64
CA ILE A 200 -1.96 16.42 18.63
C ILE A 200 -2.50 17.46 17.67
N ARG A 201 -1.62 18.09 16.92
CA ARG A 201 -1.99 18.98 15.82
C ARG A 201 -1.13 18.75 14.61
N ILE A 202 -1.68 18.98 13.43
CA ILE A 202 -0.93 18.96 12.17
C ILE A 202 -0.01 20.19 12.15
N VAL A 203 1.25 19.95 11.80
CA VAL A 203 2.30 20.97 11.64
C VAL A 203 2.65 21.14 10.17
N ALA A 204 2.61 20.04 9.41
CA ALA A 204 2.86 20.04 7.96
C ALA A 204 2.05 18.93 7.29
N THR A 205 1.79 19.11 6.00
CA THR A 205 1.19 18.11 5.11
C THR A 205 2.14 17.81 3.95
N GLY A 206 1.91 16.75 3.22
CA GLY A 206 2.67 16.48 1.99
C GLY A 206 2.49 17.54 0.92
N ASN A 207 1.43 18.36 0.98
CA ASN A 207 1.21 19.49 0.08
C ASN A 207 2.16 20.69 0.36
N ASP A 208 2.77 20.73 1.54
CA ASP A 208 3.82 21.71 1.89
C ASP A 208 5.17 21.38 1.23
N ALA A 209 5.24 20.25 0.50
CA ALA A 209 6.33 19.88 -0.40
C ALA A 209 5.85 19.94 -1.87
N PRO A 210 5.69 21.15 -2.47
CA PRO A 210 5.05 21.34 -3.78
C PRO A 210 5.75 20.61 -4.93
N ALA A 211 7.06 20.35 -4.78
CA ALA A 211 7.83 19.59 -5.76
C ALA A 211 7.28 18.17 -5.99
N LEU A 212 6.60 17.59 -5.00
CA LEU A 212 6.08 16.21 -5.07
C LEU A 212 4.67 16.09 -5.65
N ARG A 213 3.98 17.20 -5.91
CA ARG A 213 2.55 17.21 -6.28
C ARG A 213 2.24 16.31 -7.49
N ASP A 214 3.09 16.32 -8.50
CA ASP A 214 2.90 15.61 -9.76
C ASP A 214 3.85 14.41 -9.90
N GLN A 215 4.40 13.92 -8.79
CA GLN A 215 5.29 12.76 -8.77
C GLN A 215 4.55 11.52 -8.26
N THR A 216 4.69 10.40 -8.96
CA THR A 216 4.21 9.10 -8.46
C THR A 216 5.14 8.60 -7.35
N VAL A 217 4.84 9.02 -6.11
CA VAL A 217 5.69 8.74 -4.94
C VAL A 217 5.58 7.30 -4.44
N ARG A 218 4.51 6.58 -4.84
CA ARG A 218 4.32 5.16 -4.50
C ARG A 218 3.96 4.33 -5.73
N VAL A 219 4.50 3.13 -5.77
CA VAL A 219 4.31 2.15 -6.84
C VAL A 219 4.00 0.77 -6.26
N ASP A 220 3.44 -0.10 -7.10
CA ASP A 220 3.21 -1.50 -6.80
C ASP A 220 4.28 -2.34 -7.51
N ILE A 221 4.89 -3.26 -6.75
CA ILE A 221 6.05 -4.04 -7.21
C ILE A 221 5.81 -5.53 -7.14
N ALA A 222 6.45 -6.25 -8.05
CA ALA A 222 6.53 -7.72 -8.09
C ALA A 222 7.98 -8.18 -8.07
N SER A 223 8.22 -9.40 -7.58
CA SER A 223 9.49 -10.07 -7.79
C SER A 223 9.68 -10.38 -9.27
N LEU A 224 10.93 -10.37 -9.75
CA LEU A 224 11.24 -10.78 -11.13
C LEU A 224 10.69 -12.17 -11.45
N LYS A 225 10.73 -13.09 -10.49
CA LYS A 225 10.15 -14.42 -10.62
C LYS A 225 8.66 -14.40 -10.97
N VAL A 226 7.87 -13.59 -10.27
CA VAL A 226 6.44 -13.43 -10.58
C VAL A 226 6.25 -12.86 -11.99
N MET A 227 7.03 -11.83 -12.34
CA MET A 227 6.94 -11.17 -13.66
C MET A 227 7.29 -12.11 -14.82
N THR A 228 8.11 -13.14 -14.60
CA THR A 228 8.55 -14.07 -15.65
C THR A 228 7.78 -15.39 -15.65
N GLU A 229 7.58 -16.00 -14.49
CA GLU A 229 7.03 -17.35 -14.37
C GLU A 229 5.51 -17.38 -14.13
N ARG A 230 4.90 -16.26 -13.67
CA ARG A 230 3.48 -16.20 -13.30
C ARG A 230 2.73 -15.08 -14.01
N LYS A 231 3.10 -14.78 -15.25
CA LYS A 231 2.56 -13.65 -16.04
C LYS A 231 1.02 -13.66 -16.15
N GLU A 232 0.44 -14.83 -16.47
CA GLU A 232 -1.02 -14.96 -16.62
C GLU A 232 -1.76 -14.78 -15.28
N ALA A 233 -1.23 -15.33 -14.20
CA ALA A 233 -1.78 -15.13 -12.88
C ALA A 233 -1.67 -13.66 -12.45
N LEU A 234 -0.54 -13.00 -12.70
CA LEU A 234 -0.34 -11.57 -12.43
C LEU A 234 -1.31 -10.69 -13.25
N ALA A 235 -1.54 -11.01 -14.53
CA ALA A 235 -2.52 -10.28 -15.33
C ALA A 235 -3.94 -10.39 -14.75
N ARG A 236 -4.35 -11.59 -14.29
CA ARG A 236 -5.64 -11.79 -13.59
C ARG A 236 -5.69 -11.05 -12.26
N TYR A 237 -4.59 -11.03 -11.49
CA TYR A 237 -4.47 -10.24 -10.27
C TYR A 237 -4.67 -8.75 -10.57
N VAL A 238 -3.98 -8.20 -11.56
CA VAL A 238 -4.09 -6.78 -11.93
C VAL A 238 -5.50 -6.42 -12.40
N LYS A 239 -6.16 -7.30 -13.16
CA LYS A 239 -7.57 -7.12 -13.54
C LYS A 239 -8.48 -7.04 -12.31
N ALA A 240 -8.31 -7.96 -11.36
CA ALA A 240 -9.06 -7.97 -10.10
C ALA A 240 -8.73 -6.74 -9.23
N TYR A 241 -7.46 -6.30 -9.22
CA TYR A 241 -7.01 -5.12 -8.49
C TYR A 241 -7.67 -3.84 -9.03
N ARG A 242 -7.72 -3.65 -10.35
CA ARG A 242 -8.44 -2.51 -10.97
C ARG A 242 -9.94 -2.55 -10.65
N GLU A 243 -10.59 -3.72 -10.79
CA GLU A 243 -12.00 -3.88 -10.40
C GLU A 243 -12.21 -3.54 -8.91
N THR A 244 -11.25 -3.93 -8.06
CA THR A 244 -11.28 -3.58 -6.63
C THR A 244 -11.13 -2.08 -6.41
N LEU A 245 -10.20 -1.41 -7.10
CA LEU A 245 -10.06 0.06 -7.01
C LEU A 245 -11.34 0.76 -7.42
N ASP A 246 -11.97 0.35 -8.53
CA ASP A 246 -13.24 0.93 -8.98
C ASP A 246 -14.34 0.72 -7.94
N TRP A 247 -14.47 -0.48 -7.39
CA TRP A 247 -15.43 -0.79 -6.34
C TRP A 247 -15.18 0.01 -5.05
N MET A 248 -13.93 0.18 -4.65
CA MET A 248 -13.55 0.95 -3.45
C MET A 248 -14.09 2.39 -3.49
N TYR A 249 -14.10 3.02 -4.67
CA TYR A 249 -14.57 4.41 -4.81
C TYR A 249 -16.05 4.54 -5.24
N ALA A 250 -16.69 3.46 -5.67
CA ALA A 250 -18.06 3.48 -6.15
C ALA A 250 -19.09 2.93 -5.14
N ASP A 251 -18.68 1.98 -4.30
CA ASP A 251 -19.59 1.26 -3.41
C ASP A 251 -19.35 1.64 -1.94
N PRO A 252 -20.36 2.17 -1.22
CA PRO A 252 -20.20 2.56 0.19
C PRO A 252 -19.83 1.39 1.11
N ARG A 253 -20.13 0.14 0.73
CA ARG A 253 -19.73 -1.06 1.49
C ARG A 253 -18.20 -1.19 1.62
N ALA A 254 -17.44 -0.68 0.66
CA ALA A 254 -15.98 -0.69 0.73
C ALA A 254 -15.46 0.14 1.91
N ILE A 255 -16.04 1.34 2.12
CA ILE A 255 -15.71 2.22 3.25
C ILE A 255 -16.14 1.60 4.58
N GLU A 256 -17.35 1.02 4.64
CA GLU A 256 -17.86 0.35 5.84
C GLU A 256 -16.97 -0.84 6.23
N MET A 257 -16.59 -1.66 5.26
CA MET A 257 -15.67 -2.78 5.46
C MET A 257 -14.29 -2.31 5.93
N TRP A 258 -13.75 -1.26 5.32
CA TRP A 258 -12.48 -0.68 5.74
C TRP A 258 -12.54 -0.12 7.15
N ALA A 259 -13.56 0.69 7.46
CA ALA A 259 -13.78 1.23 8.80
C ALA A 259 -13.84 0.15 9.87
N ALA A 260 -14.58 -0.94 9.61
CA ALA A 260 -14.66 -2.10 10.48
C ALA A 260 -13.29 -2.80 10.64
N ASN A 261 -12.55 -2.95 9.54
CA ASN A 261 -11.23 -3.59 9.54
C ASN A 261 -10.18 -2.85 10.38
N ILE A 262 -10.29 -1.52 10.48
CA ILE A 262 -9.31 -0.68 11.20
C ILE A 262 -9.86 -0.10 12.51
N GLY A 263 -11.13 -0.41 12.85
CA GLY A 263 -11.74 -0.04 14.11
C GLY A 263 -12.00 1.47 14.28
N VAL A 264 -12.36 2.17 13.18
CA VAL A 264 -12.68 3.61 13.22
C VAL A 264 -14.13 3.85 12.81
N PRO A 265 -14.76 4.98 13.24
CA PRO A 265 -16.05 5.41 12.74
C PRO A 265 -16.04 5.60 11.21
N VAL A 266 -17.16 5.22 10.56
CA VAL A 266 -17.29 5.26 9.08
C VAL A 266 -17.06 6.68 8.51
N GLU A 267 -17.45 7.72 9.25
CA GLU A 267 -17.24 9.12 8.84
C GLU A 267 -15.74 9.46 8.74
N TYR A 268 -14.89 8.98 9.65
CA TYR A 268 -13.42 9.18 9.56
C TYR A 268 -12.82 8.39 8.40
N ALA A 269 -13.28 7.15 8.19
CA ALA A 269 -12.86 6.37 7.04
C ALA A 269 -13.23 7.05 5.72
N ARG A 270 -14.47 7.53 5.60
CA ARG A 270 -14.96 8.26 4.43
C ARG A 270 -14.15 9.53 4.17
N LYS A 271 -13.92 10.33 5.20
CA LYS A 271 -13.09 11.53 5.11
C LYS A 271 -11.67 11.19 4.63
N ALA A 272 -11.05 10.18 5.22
CA ALA A 272 -9.72 9.74 4.83
C ALA A 272 -9.63 9.28 3.37
N ALA A 273 -10.62 8.51 2.90
CA ALA A 273 -10.63 7.99 1.53
C ALA A 273 -10.87 9.07 0.47
N PHE A 274 -11.79 10.01 0.72
CA PHE A 274 -12.22 10.95 -0.33
C PHE A 274 -11.54 12.31 -0.25
N ASP A 275 -11.25 12.83 0.95
CA ASP A 275 -10.62 14.15 1.09
C ASP A 275 -9.10 14.07 0.92
N PHE A 276 -8.48 12.95 1.33
CA PHE A 276 -7.02 12.81 1.33
C PHE A 276 -6.48 11.87 0.26
N GLN A 277 -7.27 10.94 -0.22
CA GLN A 277 -6.85 9.94 -1.19
C GLN A 277 -7.82 9.86 -2.37
N PRO A 278 -7.98 10.97 -3.15
CA PRO A 278 -8.91 11.01 -4.26
C PRO A 278 -8.54 9.97 -5.34
N LYS A 279 -9.56 9.42 -6.02
CA LYS A 279 -9.37 8.39 -7.06
C LYS A 279 -8.39 8.84 -8.14
N ALA A 280 -8.37 10.13 -8.49
CA ALA A 280 -7.46 10.68 -9.50
C ALA A 280 -5.97 10.52 -9.14
N ALA A 281 -5.62 10.46 -7.84
CA ALA A 281 -4.25 10.19 -7.39
C ALA A 281 -3.88 8.70 -7.48
N ARG A 282 -4.82 7.84 -7.84
CA ARG A 282 -4.73 6.37 -7.87
C ARG A 282 -4.73 5.80 -9.29
N ASP A 283 -4.24 6.56 -10.28
CA ASP A 283 -4.06 6.05 -11.64
C ASP A 283 -2.97 4.97 -11.65
N PHE A 284 -3.40 3.72 -11.82
CA PHE A 284 -2.54 2.55 -11.80
C PHE A 284 -1.61 2.47 -13.02
N ASP A 285 -2.01 3.06 -14.13
CA ASP A 285 -1.36 2.88 -15.42
C ASP A 285 -0.27 3.92 -15.71
N THR A 286 -0.25 5.04 -14.99
CA THR A 286 0.59 6.19 -15.31
C THR A 286 1.56 6.51 -14.17
N ILE A 287 2.86 6.43 -14.45
CA ILE A 287 3.91 6.91 -13.54
C ILE A 287 4.39 8.27 -14.04
N THR A 288 4.26 9.29 -13.21
CA THR A 288 4.62 10.68 -13.53
C THR A 288 5.80 11.18 -12.70
N GLY A 289 6.48 12.21 -13.20
CA GLY A 289 7.55 12.90 -12.48
C GLY A 289 8.83 12.09 -12.30
N LEU A 290 9.10 11.12 -13.19
CA LEU A 290 10.26 10.22 -13.09
C LEU A 290 11.60 10.95 -13.00
N ASP A 291 11.79 12.03 -13.78
CA ASP A 291 13.05 12.80 -13.78
C ASP A 291 13.31 13.42 -12.39
N LYS A 292 12.29 14.07 -11.82
CA LYS A 292 12.37 14.65 -10.48
C LYS A 292 12.53 13.59 -9.39
N LEU A 293 11.88 12.44 -9.54
CA LEU A 293 12.02 11.30 -8.62
C LEU A 293 13.46 10.76 -8.65
N MET A 294 14.08 10.65 -9.83
CA MET A 294 15.48 10.23 -9.98
C MET A 294 16.44 11.25 -9.39
N GLU A 295 16.24 12.54 -9.66
CA GLU A 295 17.01 13.61 -9.03
C GLU A 295 16.92 13.53 -7.50
N GLY A 296 15.71 13.36 -6.95
CA GLY A 296 15.48 13.15 -5.52
C GLY A 296 16.20 11.92 -4.99
N ALA A 297 16.16 10.81 -5.74
CA ALA A 297 16.83 9.56 -5.36
C ALA A 297 18.37 9.71 -5.36
N VAL A 298 18.93 10.49 -6.27
CA VAL A 298 20.38 10.81 -6.29
C VAL A 298 20.75 11.69 -5.09
N ARG A 299 19.99 12.75 -4.82
CA ARG A 299 20.23 13.59 -3.63
C ARG A 299 20.16 12.81 -2.33
N GLN A 300 19.22 11.87 -2.22
CA GLN A 300 19.07 10.99 -1.05
C GLN A 300 20.03 9.79 -1.05
N LYS A 301 20.94 9.70 -2.03
CA LYS A 301 21.93 8.61 -2.16
C LYS A 301 21.33 7.22 -2.36
N PHE A 302 20.10 7.11 -2.83
CA PHE A 302 19.51 5.84 -3.31
C PHE A 302 20.09 5.47 -4.68
N LEU A 303 20.36 6.47 -5.53
CA LEU A 303 21.01 6.32 -6.82
C LEU A 303 22.37 7.05 -6.81
N ALA A 304 23.37 6.47 -7.50
CA ALA A 304 24.63 7.15 -7.77
C ALA A 304 24.50 8.17 -8.93
N ALA A 305 23.63 7.86 -9.91
CA ALA A 305 23.26 8.68 -11.05
C ALA A 305 21.83 8.32 -11.49
N PRO A 306 21.14 9.18 -12.27
CA PRO A 306 19.84 8.84 -12.84
C PRO A 306 19.89 7.53 -13.65
N LEU A 307 18.81 6.74 -13.58
CA LEU A 307 18.68 5.53 -14.38
C LEU A 307 18.58 5.90 -15.88
N THR A 308 19.20 5.09 -16.73
CA THR A 308 19.05 5.22 -18.18
C THR A 308 17.65 4.81 -18.63
N GLN A 309 17.25 5.19 -19.86
CA GLN A 309 15.97 4.78 -20.46
C GLN A 309 15.84 3.25 -20.55
N GLU A 310 16.92 2.54 -20.83
CA GLU A 310 16.95 1.07 -20.84
C GLU A 310 16.70 0.50 -19.45
N GLN A 311 17.33 1.05 -18.42
CA GLN A 311 17.10 0.66 -17.03
C GLN A 311 15.67 0.97 -16.58
N LEU A 312 15.12 2.13 -16.94
CA LEU A 312 13.73 2.48 -16.66
C LEU A 312 12.75 1.53 -17.35
N SER A 313 12.94 1.21 -18.63
CA SER A 313 12.09 0.26 -19.35
C SER A 313 12.19 -1.16 -18.81
N THR A 314 13.34 -1.52 -18.23
CA THR A 314 13.53 -2.80 -17.55
C THR A 314 12.83 -2.80 -16.19
N LEU A 315 12.91 -1.70 -15.43
CA LEU A 315 12.29 -1.58 -14.10
C LEU A 315 10.77 -1.47 -14.17
N ILE A 316 10.26 -0.64 -15.09
CA ILE A 316 8.83 -0.28 -15.19
C ILE A 316 8.18 -1.13 -16.27
N GLN A 317 7.34 -2.07 -15.85
CA GLN A 317 6.64 -3.01 -16.72
C GLN A 317 5.16 -3.05 -16.30
N ILE A 318 4.43 -1.99 -16.64
CA ILE A 318 3.00 -1.88 -16.29
C ILE A 318 2.22 -3.03 -16.92
N VAL A 319 1.53 -3.81 -16.09
CA VAL A 319 0.71 -4.93 -16.52
C VAL A 319 -0.67 -4.43 -16.89
N LYS A 320 -1.10 -4.74 -18.14
CA LYS A 320 -2.40 -4.32 -18.70
C LYS A 320 -3.46 -5.39 -18.56
#